data_a8c1c2622912ed769fe5bca528bb0cee
#
_entry.id   a8c1c2622912ed769fe5bca528bb0cee
#
_cell.length_a   1.000
_cell.length_b   1.000
_cell.length_c   1.000
_cell.angle_alpha   90.00
_cell.angle_beta   90.00
_cell.angle_gamma   90.00
#
_symmetry.space_group_name_H-M   'P 1'
#
loop_
_entity.id
_entity.type
_entity.pdbx_description
1 polymer ?
#
loop_
_entity_poly.entity_id
_entity_poly.type
_entity_poly.pdbx_seq_one_letter_code
_entity_poly.pdbx_strand_id
1 'polypeptide(L)'
;MIRSMRVLLSTLAVLNLLACAVVDRTPDTTFDSGAKWVLLPILNRTETPQAGLRAEAITEAVLRTRGIVSLTRYPAALNTETLFEPTERKILEQALTWARGEQARYAVTGEVDEWRYKVGIDGEPAVGVTLQIIDLKDGRVAYSGSGGRSGWSREALSAVAQKLIKEILSGARLAR
;
A
#
# COMPACT_ATOMS: atom_id res chain seq x y z
N MET A 1 5.98 -12.11 47.05
CA MET A 1 6.63 -12.69 45.85
C MET A 1 5.64 -13.28 44.84
N ILE A 2 4.68 -14.14 45.21
CA ILE A 2 3.75 -14.81 44.25
C ILE A 2 2.78 -13.82 43.54
N ARG A 3 2.32 -12.77 44.21
CA ARG A 3 1.45 -11.73 43.60
C ARG A 3 2.20 -10.90 42.53
N SER A 4 3.43 -10.51 42.81
CA SER A 4 4.26 -9.74 41.85
C SER A 4 4.61 -10.58 40.62
N MET A 5 4.85 -11.87 40.78
CA MET A 5 5.14 -12.80 39.71
C MET A 5 3.92 -13.05 38.80
N ARG A 6 2.71 -13.07 39.36
CA ARG A 6 1.46 -13.22 38.60
C ARG A 6 1.15 -11.95 37.77
N VAL A 7 1.42 -10.76 38.32
CA VAL A 7 1.27 -9.49 37.59
C VAL A 7 2.29 -9.40 36.45
N LEU A 8 3.53 -9.83 36.68
CA LEU A 8 4.58 -9.83 35.64
C LEU A 8 4.25 -10.81 34.50
N LEU A 9 3.75 -12.00 34.82
CA LEU A 9 3.31 -12.99 33.82
C LEU A 9 2.11 -12.49 33.01
N SER A 10 1.15 -11.81 33.65
CA SER A 10 -0.01 -11.25 32.97
C SER A 10 0.37 -10.10 32.03
N THR A 11 1.33 -9.25 32.43
CA THR A 11 1.84 -8.17 31.57
C THR A 11 2.64 -8.69 30.38
N LEU A 12 3.41 -9.76 30.57
CA LEU A 12 4.18 -10.39 29.50
C LEU A 12 3.29 -11.11 28.48
N ALA A 13 2.15 -11.68 28.92
CA ALA A 13 1.17 -12.32 28.04
C ALA A 13 0.42 -11.31 27.17
N VAL A 14 0.15 -10.11 27.67
CA VAL A 14 -0.53 -9.03 26.93
C VAL A 14 0.36 -8.42 25.84
N LEU A 15 1.70 -8.42 26.01
CA LEU A 15 2.63 -7.90 25.00
C LEU A 15 2.74 -8.75 23.73
N ASN A 16 2.27 -10.02 23.76
CA ASN A 16 2.35 -10.91 22.59
C ASN A 16 1.11 -10.89 21.69
N LEU A 17 0.15 -10.00 21.93
CA LEU A 17 -1.08 -9.85 21.13
C LEU A 17 -0.92 -8.84 19.98
N LEU A 18 0.30 -8.51 19.57
CA LEU A 18 0.53 -7.66 18.41
C LEU A 18 0.13 -8.43 17.15
N ALA A 19 -0.82 -7.87 16.40
CA ALA A 19 -1.27 -8.40 15.11
C ALA A 19 -0.05 -8.75 14.25
N CYS A 20 0.00 -9.98 13.71
CA CYS A 20 1.07 -10.41 12.84
C CYS A 20 1.09 -9.54 11.57
N ALA A 21 2.00 -8.60 11.52
CA ALA A 21 2.35 -7.86 10.32
C ALA A 21 3.80 -8.15 9.97
N VAL A 22 4.04 -8.44 8.71
CA VAL A 22 5.40 -8.56 8.14
C VAL A 22 5.51 -7.48 7.08
N VAL A 23 6.52 -6.63 7.18
CA VAL A 23 6.80 -5.58 6.20
C VAL A 23 8.29 -5.54 5.90
N ASP A 24 8.63 -5.75 4.65
CA ASP A 24 9.96 -5.56 4.09
C ASP A 24 9.95 -4.33 3.17
N ARG A 25 10.96 -3.50 3.29
CA ARG A 25 11.05 -2.26 2.50
C ARG A 25 12.48 -1.82 2.25
N THR A 26 12.67 -1.07 1.18
CA THR A 26 13.91 -0.36 0.90
C THR A 26 14.32 0.49 2.12
N PRO A 27 15.63 0.58 2.45
CA PRO A 27 16.10 1.50 3.49
C PRO A 27 15.58 2.92 3.27
N ASP A 28 15.46 3.67 4.37
CA ASP A 28 14.89 5.02 4.38
C ASP A 28 15.43 5.90 3.24
N THR A 29 14.53 6.22 2.30
CA THR A 29 14.81 7.05 1.13
C THR A 29 14.04 8.35 1.24
N THR A 30 14.69 9.48 0.95
CA THR A 30 14.08 10.81 1.05
C THR A 30 13.58 11.28 -0.32
N PHE A 31 12.36 11.78 -0.35
CA PHE A 31 11.67 12.30 -1.53
C PHE A 31 11.24 13.75 -1.31
N ASP A 32 11.21 14.54 -2.39
CA ASP A 32 10.69 15.90 -2.37
C ASP A 32 9.15 15.88 -2.33
N SER A 33 8.56 16.34 -1.22
CA SER A 33 7.10 16.44 -1.06
C SER A 33 6.48 17.58 -1.87
N GLY A 34 7.27 18.56 -2.28
CA GLY A 34 6.85 19.68 -3.14
C GLY A 34 6.83 19.35 -4.62
N ALA A 35 7.45 18.25 -5.03
CA ALA A 35 7.43 17.80 -6.41
C ALA A 35 6.03 17.37 -6.86
N LYS A 36 5.81 17.24 -8.17
CA LYS A 36 4.60 16.66 -8.73
C LYS A 36 4.66 15.13 -8.65
N TRP A 37 3.66 14.53 -8.02
CA TRP A 37 3.48 13.10 -7.86
C TRP A 37 2.29 12.60 -8.65
N VAL A 38 2.35 11.37 -9.10
CA VAL A 38 1.20 10.67 -9.67
C VAL A 38 1.00 9.32 -8.97
N LEU A 39 -0.25 8.92 -8.82
CA LEU A 39 -0.64 7.58 -8.41
C LEU A 39 -1.13 6.83 -9.65
N LEU A 40 -0.38 5.82 -10.04
CA LEU A 40 -0.68 4.91 -11.13
C LEU A 40 -1.57 3.75 -10.65
N PRO A 41 -2.12 2.93 -11.56
CA PRO A 41 -2.90 1.76 -11.19
C PRO A 41 -2.12 0.85 -10.23
N ILE A 42 -2.82 0.38 -9.19
CA ILE A 42 -2.38 -0.70 -8.33
C ILE A 42 -3.06 -1.97 -8.83
N LEU A 43 -2.25 -2.92 -9.29
CA LEU A 43 -2.75 -4.14 -9.92
C LEU A 43 -3.46 -5.03 -8.90
N ASN A 44 -4.53 -5.67 -9.32
CA ASN A 44 -5.27 -6.60 -8.47
C ASN A 44 -4.88 -8.05 -8.81
N ARG A 45 -4.09 -8.69 -7.94
CA ARG A 45 -3.70 -10.11 -8.06
C ARG A 45 -4.63 -11.03 -7.29
N THR A 46 -5.74 -10.51 -6.79
CA THR A 46 -6.67 -11.26 -5.95
C THR A 46 -7.97 -11.55 -6.70
N GLU A 47 -8.74 -12.51 -6.19
CA GLU A 47 -10.10 -12.78 -6.70
C GLU A 47 -11.12 -11.74 -6.20
N THR A 48 -10.75 -10.85 -5.27
CA THR A 48 -11.65 -9.82 -4.75
C THR A 48 -11.80 -8.69 -5.77
N PRO A 49 -13.01 -8.45 -6.29
CA PRO A 49 -13.22 -7.40 -7.27
C PRO A 49 -12.80 -6.03 -6.75
N GLN A 50 -12.15 -5.25 -7.60
CA GLN A 50 -11.75 -3.85 -7.32
C GLN A 50 -10.78 -3.69 -6.14
N ALA A 51 -10.06 -4.72 -5.69
CA ALA A 51 -9.09 -4.60 -4.59
C ALA A 51 -8.00 -3.56 -4.92
N GLY A 52 -7.50 -3.53 -6.15
CA GLY A 52 -6.55 -2.52 -6.62
C GLY A 52 -7.09 -1.10 -6.49
N LEU A 53 -8.31 -0.84 -6.96
CA LEU A 53 -8.94 0.50 -6.85
C LEU A 53 -9.14 0.96 -5.40
N ARG A 54 -9.44 0.02 -4.50
CA ARG A 54 -9.56 0.29 -3.05
C ARG A 54 -8.19 0.61 -2.46
N ALA A 55 -7.17 -0.14 -2.83
CA ALA A 55 -5.79 0.13 -2.41
C ALA A 55 -5.30 1.48 -2.93
N GLU A 56 -5.62 1.86 -4.19
CA GLU A 56 -5.32 3.18 -4.73
C GLU A 56 -5.95 4.30 -3.90
N ALA A 57 -7.24 4.20 -3.59
CA ALA A 57 -7.94 5.22 -2.80
C ALA A 57 -7.31 5.40 -1.41
N ILE A 58 -6.93 4.30 -0.74
CA ILE A 58 -6.27 4.35 0.56
C ILE A 58 -4.85 4.93 0.42
N THR A 59 -4.10 4.51 -0.61
CA THR A 59 -2.74 5.00 -0.88
C THR A 59 -2.76 6.50 -1.16
N GLU A 60 -3.70 6.99 -1.97
CA GLU A 60 -3.88 8.43 -2.22
C GLU A 60 -4.11 9.19 -0.92
N ALA A 61 -5.04 8.73 -0.08
CA ALA A 61 -5.33 9.36 1.20
C ALA A 61 -4.09 9.38 2.12
N VAL A 62 -3.32 8.28 2.18
CA VAL A 62 -2.09 8.19 2.97
C VAL A 62 -1.03 9.17 2.45
N LEU A 63 -0.81 9.26 1.14
CA LEU A 63 0.17 10.18 0.54
C LEU A 63 -0.20 11.64 0.82
N ARG A 64 -1.48 12.01 0.68
CA ARG A 64 -1.96 13.36 0.99
C ARG A 64 -1.80 13.71 2.47
N THR A 65 -2.16 12.81 3.38
CA THR A 65 -1.99 13.04 4.83
C THR A 65 -0.53 13.16 5.25
N ARG A 66 0.40 12.66 4.44
CA ARG A 66 1.84 12.80 4.63
C ARG A 66 2.41 14.10 4.03
N GLY A 67 1.59 14.95 3.43
CA GLY A 67 1.96 16.27 2.95
C GLY A 67 2.28 16.36 1.47
N ILE A 68 1.99 15.33 0.66
CA ILE A 68 2.09 15.42 -0.80
C ILE A 68 0.85 16.17 -1.32
N VAL A 69 1.02 17.43 -1.65
CA VAL A 69 -0.06 18.31 -2.11
C VAL A 69 -0.32 18.13 -3.62
N SER A 70 0.75 18.11 -4.43
CA SER A 70 0.67 17.97 -5.87
C SER A 70 0.63 16.47 -6.25
N LEU A 71 -0.53 15.84 -6.06
CA LEU A 71 -0.77 14.43 -6.37
C LEU A 71 -1.94 14.31 -7.34
N THR A 72 -1.69 13.70 -8.50
CA THR A 72 -2.72 13.39 -9.52
C THR A 72 -2.86 11.87 -9.62
N ARG A 73 -4.09 11.36 -9.62
CA ARG A 73 -4.36 9.95 -9.85
C ARG A 73 -4.54 9.67 -11.33
N TYR A 74 -4.08 8.51 -11.80
CA TYR A 74 -4.31 8.03 -13.15
C TYR A 74 -5.82 7.98 -13.44
N PRO A 75 -6.29 8.58 -14.55
CA PRO A 75 -7.72 8.66 -14.84
C PRO A 75 -8.33 7.28 -15.09
N ALA A 76 -9.39 6.94 -14.37
CA ALA A 76 -10.10 5.67 -14.53
C ALA A 76 -10.62 5.45 -15.97
N ALA A 77 -10.96 6.52 -16.68
CA ALA A 77 -11.41 6.47 -18.07
C ALA A 77 -10.34 5.95 -19.05
N LEU A 78 -9.06 6.04 -18.68
CA LEU A 78 -7.95 5.48 -19.46
C LEU A 78 -7.70 3.99 -19.13
N ASN A 79 -8.30 3.49 -18.06
CA ASN A 79 -8.28 2.09 -17.66
C ASN A 79 -9.40 1.33 -18.40
N THR A 80 -9.39 1.38 -19.74
CA THR A 80 -10.36 0.66 -20.55
C THR A 80 -10.09 -0.83 -20.43
N GLU A 81 -10.91 -1.51 -19.64
CA GLU A 81 -11.14 -2.95 -19.78
C GLU A 81 -11.71 -3.19 -21.16
N THR A 82 -10.85 -3.45 -22.13
CA THR A 82 -11.29 -3.96 -23.43
C THR A 82 -11.56 -5.46 -23.26
N LEU A 83 -12.52 -6.01 -24.00
CA LEU A 83 -12.87 -7.45 -24.06
C LEU A 83 -11.66 -8.37 -24.34
N PHE A 84 -10.54 -7.81 -24.73
CA PHE A 84 -9.22 -8.42 -24.80
C PHE A 84 -8.37 -7.75 -23.71
N GLU A 85 -8.28 -8.38 -22.54
CA GLU A 85 -7.48 -7.86 -21.41
C GLU A 85 -6.10 -7.42 -21.89
N PRO A 86 -5.77 -6.11 -21.81
CA PRO A 86 -4.40 -5.70 -21.99
C PRO A 86 -3.61 -6.39 -20.89
N THR A 87 -2.50 -7.05 -21.23
CA THR A 87 -1.64 -7.62 -20.21
C THR A 87 -1.30 -6.52 -19.21
N GLU A 88 -1.26 -6.83 -17.92
CA GLU A 88 -0.96 -5.89 -16.83
C GLU A 88 0.29 -5.05 -17.11
N ARG A 89 1.27 -5.62 -17.81
CA ARG A 89 2.45 -4.90 -18.32
C ARG A 89 2.05 -3.73 -19.22
N LYS A 90 1.10 -3.93 -20.11
CA LYS A 90 0.63 -2.88 -21.04
C LYS A 90 -0.10 -1.76 -20.31
N ILE A 91 -0.88 -2.09 -19.28
CA ILE A 91 -1.55 -1.08 -18.43
C ILE A 91 -0.49 -0.21 -17.74
N LEU A 92 0.53 -0.81 -17.15
CA LEU A 92 1.59 -0.08 -16.47
C LEU A 92 2.42 0.78 -17.46
N GLU A 93 2.74 0.27 -18.65
CA GLU A 93 3.46 1.02 -19.69
C GLU A 93 2.66 2.26 -20.16
N GLN A 94 1.36 2.12 -20.36
CA GLN A 94 0.48 3.23 -20.71
C GLN A 94 0.40 4.26 -19.59
N ALA A 95 0.25 3.81 -18.34
CA ALA A 95 0.19 4.66 -17.18
C ALA A 95 1.52 5.41 -16.94
N LEU A 96 2.66 4.78 -17.16
CA LEU A 96 3.98 5.43 -17.10
C LEU A 96 4.17 6.46 -18.21
N THR A 97 3.66 6.19 -19.42
CA THR A 97 3.68 7.14 -20.54
C THR A 97 2.85 8.37 -20.20
N TRP A 98 1.64 8.19 -19.66
CA TRP A 98 0.80 9.27 -19.18
C TRP A 98 1.49 10.08 -18.07
N ALA A 99 2.11 9.40 -17.08
CA ALA A 99 2.80 10.05 -15.98
C ALA A 99 3.93 10.99 -16.43
N ARG A 100 4.67 10.59 -17.47
CA ARG A 100 5.70 11.45 -18.09
C ARG A 100 5.07 12.65 -18.81
N GLY A 101 3.95 12.47 -19.51
CA GLY A 101 3.17 13.55 -20.11
C GLY A 101 2.68 14.57 -19.10
N GLU A 102 2.35 14.11 -17.88
CA GLU A 102 1.99 14.97 -16.75
C GLU A 102 3.19 15.73 -16.14
N GLN A 103 4.40 15.50 -16.60
CA GLN A 103 5.64 16.07 -16.05
C GLN A 103 5.81 15.76 -14.54
N ALA A 104 5.33 14.62 -14.10
CA ALA A 104 5.49 14.18 -12.73
C ALA A 104 6.95 13.79 -12.43
N ARG A 105 7.38 14.08 -11.20
CA ARG A 105 8.71 13.68 -10.73
C ARG A 105 8.68 12.24 -10.21
N TYR A 106 7.64 11.89 -9.48
CA TYR A 106 7.50 10.57 -8.87
C TYR A 106 6.18 9.92 -9.23
N ALA A 107 6.23 8.62 -9.47
CA ALA A 107 5.05 7.79 -9.67
C ALA A 107 4.97 6.71 -8.59
N VAL A 108 3.81 6.58 -7.98
CA VAL A 108 3.51 5.49 -7.03
C VAL A 108 2.66 4.45 -7.76
N THR A 109 3.04 3.19 -7.66
CA THR A 109 2.30 2.04 -8.19
C THR A 109 2.46 0.84 -7.27
N GLY A 110 1.88 -0.29 -7.62
CA GLY A 110 2.00 -1.51 -6.83
C GLY A 110 1.05 -2.61 -7.24
N GLU A 111 0.89 -3.56 -6.36
CA GLU A 111 -0.04 -4.67 -6.52
C GLU A 111 -0.65 -5.09 -5.18
N VAL A 112 -1.83 -5.67 -5.26
CA VAL A 112 -2.54 -6.27 -4.12
C VAL A 112 -2.47 -7.78 -4.29
N ASP A 113 -1.83 -8.44 -3.33
CA ASP A 113 -1.60 -9.88 -3.35
C ASP A 113 -2.62 -10.65 -2.51
N GLU A 114 -3.18 -10.00 -1.49
CA GLU A 114 -4.24 -10.54 -0.65
C GLU A 114 -5.22 -9.44 -0.23
N TRP A 115 -6.53 -9.70 -0.36
CA TRP A 115 -7.59 -8.79 0.03
C TRP A 115 -8.87 -9.54 0.33
N ARG A 116 -8.96 -10.16 1.50
CA ARG A 116 -10.08 -11.03 1.84
C ARG A 116 -10.30 -11.14 3.34
N TYR A 117 -11.43 -11.67 3.72
CA TYR A 117 -11.60 -12.28 5.03
C TYR A 117 -11.21 -13.76 4.96
N LYS A 118 -10.37 -14.22 5.90
CA LYS A 118 -9.99 -15.63 5.99
C LYS A 118 -11.22 -16.48 6.27
N VAL A 119 -11.27 -17.66 5.67
CA VAL A 119 -12.33 -18.64 5.93
C VAL A 119 -12.09 -19.24 7.32
N GLY A 120 -13.09 -19.16 8.19
CA GLY A 120 -13.02 -19.68 9.56
C GLY A 120 -14.10 -19.05 10.44
N ILE A 121 -14.20 -19.51 11.67
CA ILE A 121 -15.22 -19.05 12.64
C ILE A 121 -15.05 -17.53 12.93
N ASP A 122 -13.83 -17.03 12.90
CA ASP A 122 -13.51 -15.65 13.29
C ASP A 122 -13.44 -14.65 12.13
N GLY A 123 -13.41 -15.11 10.87
CA GLY A 123 -13.46 -14.24 9.69
C GLY A 123 -12.41 -13.11 9.73
N GLU A 124 -11.15 -13.41 10.04
CA GLU A 124 -10.09 -12.41 10.15
C GLU A 124 -9.81 -11.74 8.81
N PRO A 125 -9.76 -10.40 8.74
CA PRO A 125 -9.35 -9.70 7.54
C PRO A 125 -7.85 -9.92 7.28
N ALA A 126 -7.49 -10.17 6.01
CA ALA A 126 -6.12 -10.33 5.56
C ALA A 126 -5.84 -9.46 4.33
N VAL A 127 -4.75 -8.73 4.36
CA VAL A 127 -4.30 -7.83 3.30
C VAL A 127 -2.82 -8.07 3.03
N GLY A 128 -2.48 -8.22 1.75
CA GLY A 128 -1.12 -8.23 1.22
C GLY A 128 -0.99 -7.15 0.15
N VAL A 129 0.02 -6.29 0.24
CA VAL A 129 0.24 -5.18 -0.69
C VAL A 129 1.72 -4.97 -0.91
N THR A 130 2.09 -4.77 -2.17
CA THR A 130 3.40 -4.28 -2.58
C THR A 130 3.25 -2.89 -3.19
N LEU A 131 4.06 -1.91 -2.75
CA LEU A 131 4.08 -0.57 -3.31
C LEU A 131 5.49 -0.19 -3.76
N GLN A 132 5.56 0.58 -4.84
CA GLN A 132 6.80 1.10 -5.40
C GLN A 132 6.67 2.60 -5.68
N ILE A 133 7.79 3.33 -5.50
CA ILE A 133 7.94 4.72 -5.93
C ILE A 133 9.00 4.74 -7.01
N ILE A 134 8.60 5.17 -8.20
CA ILE A 134 9.45 5.28 -9.39
C ILE A 134 9.88 6.74 -9.52
N ASP A 135 11.18 7.00 -9.62
CA ASP A 135 11.71 8.29 -10.03
C ASP A 135 11.61 8.39 -11.57
N LEU A 136 10.70 9.22 -12.06
CA LEU A 136 10.44 9.35 -13.50
C LEU A 136 11.56 10.05 -14.26
N LYS A 137 12.52 10.69 -13.56
CA LYS A 137 13.69 11.32 -14.19
C LYS A 137 14.61 10.29 -14.84
N ASP A 138 14.80 9.15 -14.19
CA ASP A 138 15.68 8.07 -14.66
C ASP A 138 14.95 6.74 -14.87
N GLY A 139 13.66 6.67 -14.50
CA GLY A 139 12.81 5.49 -14.67
C GLY A 139 13.08 4.38 -13.66
N ARG A 140 13.90 4.62 -12.63
CA ARG A 140 14.24 3.59 -11.63
C ARG A 140 13.25 3.54 -10.47
N VAL A 141 13.06 2.35 -9.94
CA VAL A 141 12.37 2.16 -8.66
C VAL A 141 13.27 2.68 -7.55
N ALA A 142 12.93 3.86 -7.02
CA ALA A 142 13.68 4.51 -5.94
C ALA A 142 13.29 3.98 -4.56
N TYR A 143 12.10 3.39 -4.42
CA TYR A 143 11.60 2.79 -3.20
C TYR A 143 10.68 1.62 -3.52
N SER A 144 10.77 0.56 -2.74
CA SER A 144 9.87 -0.58 -2.79
C SER A 144 9.59 -1.06 -1.37
N GLY A 145 8.36 -1.43 -1.12
CA GLY A 145 7.98 -2.06 0.13
C GLY A 145 6.83 -3.03 -0.10
N SER A 146 6.92 -4.18 0.52
CA SER A 146 5.91 -5.24 0.49
C SER A 146 5.55 -5.65 1.91
N GLY A 147 4.31 -6.03 2.12
CA GLY A 147 3.90 -6.51 3.43
C GLY A 147 2.57 -7.23 3.42
N GLY A 148 2.38 -8.04 4.45
CA GLY A 148 1.13 -8.73 4.77
C GLY A 148 0.69 -8.43 6.19
N ARG A 149 -0.61 -8.28 6.40
CA ARG A 149 -1.21 -8.02 7.70
C ARG A 149 -2.55 -8.73 7.85
N SER A 150 -2.72 -9.44 8.95
CA SER A 150 -4.03 -9.90 9.41
C SER A 150 -4.54 -8.99 10.51
N GLY A 151 -5.84 -8.70 10.48
CA GLY A 151 -6.52 -7.99 11.55
C GLY A 151 -7.26 -8.93 12.48
N TRP A 152 -7.91 -8.35 13.50
CA TRP A 152 -8.76 -9.10 14.42
C TRP A 152 -10.11 -9.43 13.78
N SER A 153 -10.75 -10.49 14.27
CA SER A 153 -12.16 -10.75 14.03
C SER A 153 -13.00 -9.47 14.17
N ARG A 154 -13.84 -9.17 13.16
CA ARG A 154 -14.67 -7.96 13.06
C ARG A 154 -13.92 -6.65 12.75
N GLU A 155 -12.59 -6.65 12.57
CA GLU A 155 -11.92 -5.47 12.06
C GLU A 155 -12.28 -5.24 10.59
N ALA A 156 -12.45 -3.97 10.19
CA ALA A 156 -12.73 -3.65 8.79
C ALA A 156 -11.48 -3.92 7.92
N LEU A 157 -11.66 -4.61 6.81
CA LEU A 157 -10.58 -4.93 5.88
C LEU A 157 -9.84 -3.67 5.39
N SER A 158 -10.57 -2.57 5.16
CA SER A 158 -10.00 -1.26 4.81
C SER A 158 -9.13 -0.66 5.91
N ALA A 159 -9.46 -0.88 7.19
CA ALA A 159 -8.65 -0.41 8.31
C ALA A 159 -7.32 -1.17 8.39
N VAL A 160 -7.34 -2.48 8.16
CA VAL A 160 -6.12 -3.31 8.08
C VAL A 160 -5.26 -2.85 6.91
N ALA A 161 -5.86 -2.63 5.73
CA ALA A 161 -5.16 -2.12 4.55
C ALA A 161 -4.52 -0.75 4.81
N GLN A 162 -5.24 0.17 5.45
CA GLN A 162 -4.71 1.49 5.78
C GLN A 162 -3.51 1.42 6.74
N LYS A 163 -3.56 0.56 7.75
CA LYS A 163 -2.44 0.34 8.67
C LYS A 163 -1.22 -0.20 7.91
N LEU A 164 -1.41 -1.21 7.06
CA LEU A 164 -0.35 -1.82 6.27
C LEU A 164 0.29 -0.82 5.29
N ILE A 165 -0.52 -0.10 4.51
CA ILE A 165 -0.04 0.89 3.53
C ILE A 165 0.74 2.02 4.22
N LYS A 166 0.29 2.51 5.38
CA LYS A 166 1.03 3.48 6.19
C LYS A 166 2.40 2.94 6.62
N GLU A 167 2.44 1.69 7.06
CA GLU A 167 3.65 1.03 7.51
C GLU A 167 4.63 0.81 6.35
N ILE A 168 4.16 0.31 5.21
CA ILE A 168 4.96 0.16 3.99
C ILE A 168 5.57 1.52 3.60
N LEU A 169 4.78 2.56 3.50
CA LEU A 169 5.25 3.88 3.07
C LEU A 169 6.08 4.64 4.13
N SER A 170 6.15 4.16 5.38
CA SER A 170 6.85 4.91 6.45
C SER A 170 8.34 5.10 6.20
N GLY A 171 8.99 4.20 5.43
CA GLY A 171 10.40 4.35 5.03
C GLY A 171 10.64 5.34 3.88
N ALA A 172 9.61 5.75 3.15
CA ALA A 172 9.70 6.81 2.16
C ALA A 172 9.61 8.16 2.89
N ARG A 173 10.72 8.72 3.32
CA ARG A 173 10.77 10.01 4.02
C ARG A 173 10.44 11.15 3.07
N LEU A 174 9.70 12.15 3.55
CA LEU A 174 9.34 13.33 2.79
C LEU A 174 10.05 14.55 3.36
N ALA A 175 10.76 15.28 2.49
CA ALA A 175 11.38 16.56 2.79
C ALA A 175 10.85 17.63 1.82
N ARG A 176 11.02 18.90 2.18
CA ARG A 176 10.77 20.04 1.32
C ARG A 176 12.08 20.59 0.82
#